data_a4d55af68995829af12d655582778fff
#
_entry.id   a4d55af68995829af12d655582778fff
#
_cell.length_a   1.000
_cell.length_b   1.000
_cell.length_c   1.000
_cell.angle_alpha   90.00
_cell.angle_beta   90.00
_cell.angle_gamma   90.00
#
_symmetry.space_group_name_H-M   'P 1'
#
loop_
_entity.id
_entity.type
_entity.pdbx_description
1 polymer ?
#
loop_
_entity_poly.entity_id
_entity_poly.type
_entity_poly.pdbx_seq_one_letter_code
_entity_poly.pdbx_strand_id
1 'polypeptide(L)'
;GEATADAGPRDQEEDPRAGDSGKSTLLTAIEWALWPSWSLIATDTDFYNCDTTSPIEITVSISELPKALMKEDKYGLYLRDFVKVCLGGDDEPTDNGTTILTIQLTIDESLEPKWNVITSRTDPKPISQKDRRLLSFGVVGFDHEKDFQWGRGSILQKYADSREVLHSAFTQAMRAAVENTSLEALDQMAPTLKEVGKQYGVGFNGKIHNRLLMQNGSYSTTVGMFDDKVPFAQRGLGSKRLLSIGMNVNACDDGTLVLVDEVETGLEPYRISALINQFRNQFKEHGQLIMTTHSLSAVCE
;
A
#
# COMPACT_ATOMS: atom_id res chain seq x y z
N GLY A 1 28.19 -0.40 -12.66
CA GLY A 1 29.31 0.33 -12.09
C GLY A 1 29.06 0.53 -10.61
N GLU A 2 29.87 -0.08 -9.77
CA GLU A 2 29.86 0.06 -8.30
C GLU A 2 30.15 1.51 -7.93
N ALA A 3 29.25 2.16 -7.23
CA ALA A 3 29.52 3.43 -6.57
C ALA A 3 30.01 3.16 -5.15
N THR A 4 31.32 3.02 -4.97
CA THR A 4 31.98 3.11 -3.66
C THR A 4 32.07 4.58 -3.30
N ALA A 5 31.31 5.03 -2.31
CA ALA A 5 31.43 6.36 -1.75
C ALA A 5 32.58 6.37 -0.72
N ASP A 6 33.67 7.02 -1.07
CA ASP A 6 34.75 7.36 -0.15
C ASP A 6 34.35 8.63 0.62
N ALA A 7 34.10 8.49 1.93
CA ALA A 7 33.70 9.58 2.80
C ALA A 7 34.92 10.19 3.48
N GLY A 8 35.53 11.18 2.85
CA GLY A 8 36.44 12.14 3.51
C GLY A 8 35.67 13.11 4.42
N PRO A 9 36.31 13.77 5.41
CA PRO A 9 35.65 14.69 6.33
C PRO A 9 35.07 15.89 5.59
N ARG A 10 33.75 16.01 5.58
CA ARG A 10 33.04 17.16 4.99
C ARG A 10 32.79 18.18 6.08
N ASP A 11 33.19 19.41 5.79
CA ASP A 11 32.76 20.60 6.51
C ASP A 11 31.21 20.63 6.49
N GLN A 12 30.60 20.99 7.63
CA GLN A 12 29.15 21.08 7.78
C GLN A 12 28.63 22.32 7.03
N GLU A 13 28.60 22.27 5.70
CA GLU A 13 27.66 23.07 4.93
C GLU A 13 26.31 22.34 5.00
N GLU A 14 25.31 22.99 5.60
CA GLU A 14 23.92 22.54 5.60
C GLU A 14 23.49 22.27 4.15
N ASP A 15 23.43 20.99 3.76
CA ASP A 15 22.95 20.61 2.43
C ASP A 15 21.46 20.96 2.34
N PRO A 16 21.05 21.96 1.51
CA PRO A 16 19.64 22.34 1.37
C PRO A 16 18.75 21.21 0.82
N ARG A 17 19.32 20.04 0.49
CA ARG A 17 18.64 18.84 0.03
C ARG A 17 18.31 17.82 1.13
N ALA A 18 18.42 18.20 2.41
CA ALA A 18 18.08 17.29 3.53
C ALA A 18 16.63 16.77 3.52
N GLY A 19 15.72 17.41 2.77
CA GLY A 19 14.34 16.95 2.51
C GLY A 19 14.21 15.84 1.45
N ASP A 20 15.03 15.88 0.37
CA ASP A 20 14.91 15.01 -0.81
C ASP A 20 15.87 13.81 -0.75
N SER A 21 15.82 13.04 0.33
CA SER A 21 16.71 11.88 0.53
C SER A 21 16.25 10.59 -0.16
N GLY A 22 15.21 10.66 -1.01
CA GLY A 22 14.69 9.49 -1.76
C GLY A 22 13.85 8.52 -0.94
N LYS A 23 13.44 8.85 0.30
CA LYS A 23 12.65 7.97 1.16
C LYS A 23 11.30 7.61 0.52
N SER A 24 10.52 8.61 0.10
CA SER A 24 9.24 8.39 -0.58
C SER A 24 9.40 7.72 -1.93
N THR A 25 10.50 7.99 -2.64
CA THR A 25 10.85 7.32 -3.90
C THR A 25 11.06 5.81 -3.68
N LEU A 26 11.72 5.43 -2.58
CA LEU A 26 11.91 4.02 -2.23
C LEU A 26 10.56 3.32 -1.95
N LEU A 27 9.67 3.97 -1.19
CA LEU A 27 8.33 3.43 -0.94
C LEU A 27 7.54 3.29 -2.24
N THR A 28 7.58 4.30 -3.11
CA THR A 28 6.94 4.27 -4.43
C THR A 28 7.51 3.14 -5.30
N ALA A 29 8.81 2.92 -5.28
CA ALA A 29 9.45 1.83 -6.01
C ALA A 29 8.94 0.46 -5.54
N ILE A 30 8.86 0.23 -4.22
CA ILE A 30 8.30 -1.00 -3.66
C ILE A 30 6.82 -1.15 -4.05
N GLU A 31 6.04 -0.08 -3.93
CA GLU A 31 4.63 -0.05 -4.33
C GLU A 31 4.45 -0.43 -5.80
N TRP A 32 5.24 0.15 -6.70
CA TRP A 32 5.17 -0.12 -8.13
C TRP A 32 5.55 -1.56 -8.47
N ALA A 33 6.60 -2.10 -7.87
CA ALA A 33 7.02 -3.48 -8.08
C ALA A 33 5.95 -4.49 -7.65
N LEU A 34 5.17 -4.17 -6.61
CA LEU A 34 4.10 -5.01 -6.06
C LEU A 34 2.70 -4.60 -6.53
N TRP A 35 2.58 -3.65 -7.45
CA TRP A 35 1.31 -3.08 -7.89
C TRP A 35 0.28 -4.14 -8.29
N PRO A 36 -0.89 -4.20 -7.62
CA PRO A 36 -1.83 -5.32 -7.78
C PRO A 36 -2.75 -5.18 -9.00
N SER A 37 -2.56 -4.13 -9.81
CA SER A 37 -3.33 -3.87 -11.01
C SER A 37 -2.45 -3.85 -12.26
N TRP A 38 -3.06 -3.89 -13.43
CA TRP A 38 -2.40 -3.66 -14.71
C TRP A 38 -2.25 -2.17 -15.03
N SER A 39 -3.03 -1.32 -14.37
CA SER A 39 -3.18 0.10 -14.67
C SER A 39 -2.20 0.99 -13.89
N LEU A 40 -0.93 0.60 -13.79
CA LEU A 40 0.12 1.50 -13.33
C LEU A 40 0.36 2.52 -14.45
N ILE A 41 0.27 3.81 -14.12
CA ILE A 41 0.51 4.90 -15.05
C ILE A 41 1.88 5.48 -14.72
N ALA A 42 2.84 5.31 -15.64
CA ALA A 42 4.12 5.97 -15.62
C ALA A 42 4.13 7.12 -16.62
N THR A 43 4.97 8.12 -16.37
CA THR A 43 5.17 9.30 -17.20
C THR A 43 6.65 9.55 -17.41
N ASP A 44 7.03 10.36 -18.39
CA ASP A 44 8.43 10.69 -18.66
C ASP A 44 9.12 11.32 -17.44
N THR A 45 8.35 12.00 -16.57
CA THR A 45 8.88 12.63 -15.36
C THR A 45 9.28 11.65 -14.26
N ASP A 46 8.91 10.40 -14.39
CA ASP A 46 9.30 9.34 -13.45
C ASP A 46 10.69 8.76 -13.77
N PHE A 47 11.20 9.03 -14.97
CA PHE A 47 12.55 8.63 -15.36
C PHE A 47 13.60 9.60 -14.84
N TYR A 48 14.78 9.08 -14.54
CA TYR A 48 15.90 9.90 -14.08
C TYR A 48 16.23 10.99 -15.11
N ASN A 49 16.22 12.26 -14.70
CA ASN A 49 16.36 13.43 -15.59
C ASN A 49 15.36 13.48 -16.76
N CYS A 50 14.19 12.83 -16.65
CA CYS A 50 13.23 12.66 -17.74
C CYS A 50 13.82 11.99 -18.99
N ASP A 51 14.86 11.17 -18.83
CA ASP A 51 15.52 10.45 -19.91
C ASP A 51 14.94 9.03 -20.04
N THR A 52 14.03 8.84 -20.98
CA THR A 52 13.35 7.56 -21.25
C THR A 52 14.23 6.53 -21.98
N THR A 53 15.45 6.90 -22.40
CA THR A 53 16.37 5.97 -23.07
C THR A 53 16.91 4.89 -22.12
N SER A 54 16.92 5.18 -20.82
CA SER A 54 17.28 4.23 -19.77
C SER A 54 16.03 3.74 -19.06
N PRO A 55 15.71 2.44 -19.10
CA PRO A 55 14.48 1.92 -18.48
C PRO A 55 14.51 2.07 -16.96
N ILE A 56 13.31 2.24 -16.36
CA ILE A 56 13.14 2.07 -14.92
C ILE A 56 13.14 0.58 -14.63
N GLU A 57 14.04 0.12 -13.76
CA GLU A 57 14.11 -1.26 -13.31
C GLU A 57 14.04 -1.30 -11.78
N ILE A 58 13.00 -1.99 -11.26
CA ILE A 58 12.80 -2.16 -9.83
C ILE A 58 12.72 -3.64 -9.51
N THR A 59 13.59 -4.11 -8.64
CA THR A 59 13.65 -5.51 -8.23
C THR A 59 13.34 -5.64 -6.75
N VAL A 60 12.35 -6.48 -6.42
CA VAL A 60 11.91 -6.75 -5.04
C VAL A 60 11.90 -8.26 -4.81
N SER A 61 12.52 -8.70 -3.73
CA SER A 61 12.49 -10.09 -3.27
C SER A 61 11.58 -10.23 -2.06
N ILE A 62 10.68 -11.21 -2.10
CA ILE A 62 9.64 -11.43 -1.09
C ILE A 62 9.81 -12.83 -0.51
N SER A 63 9.80 -12.93 0.82
CA SER A 63 9.70 -14.19 1.58
C SER A 63 8.26 -14.45 2.04
N GLU A 64 8.04 -15.51 2.79
CA GLU A 64 6.72 -15.89 3.34
C GLU A 64 5.61 -15.96 2.29
N LEU A 65 5.95 -16.59 1.18
CA LEU A 65 5.10 -16.63 0.00
C LEU A 65 3.81 -17.43 0.21
N PRO A 66 2.67 -16.97 -0.33
CA PRO A 66 1.46 -17.79 -0.41
C PRO A 66 1.72 -19.12 -1.13
N LYS A 67 1.23 -20.23 -0.58
CA LYS A 67 1.40 -21.58 -1.18
C LYS A 67 0.99 -21.66 -2.64
N ALA A 68 0.03 -20.84 -3.06
CA ALA A 68 -0.44 -20.77 -4.43
C ALA A 68 0.63 -20.30 -5.43
N LEU A 69 1.61 -19.50 -4.99
CA LEU A 69 2.70 -19.00 -5.84
C LEU A 69 3.89 -19.99 -5.90
N MET A 70 4.03 -20.84 -4.88
CA MET A 70 5.15 -21.79 -4.76
C MET A 70 4.98 -23.07 -5.59
N LYS A 71 3.84 -23.26 -6.25
CA LYS A 71 3.57 -24.46 -7.06
C LYS A 71 4.49 -24.52 -8.27
N GLU A 72 4.93 -25.74 -8.63
CA GLU A 72 5.82 -26.00 -9.78
C GLU A 72 5.24 -25.50 -11.11
N ASP A 73 3.92 -25.68 -11.31
CA ASP A 73 3.20 -25.25 -12.50
C ASP A 73 3.12 -23.71 -12.63
N LYS A 74 3.36 -22.99 -11.54
CA LYS A 74 3.38 -21.52 -11.50
C LYS A 74 4.80 -20.97 -11.47
N TYR A 75 5.33 -20.75 -10.27
CA TYR A 75 6.61 -20.10 -10.06
C TYR A 75 7.61 -20.94 -9.24
N GLY A 76 7.34 -22.23 -9.03
CA GLY A 76 8.21 -23.13 -8.28
C GLY A 76 9.66 -23.12 -8.76
N LEU A 77 9.87 -23.11 -10.09
CA LEU A 77 11.21 -23.03 -10.71
C LEU A 77 11.91 -21.68 -10.53
N TYR A 78 11.17 -20.64 -10.11
CA TYR A 78 11.67 -19.28 -9.90
C TYR A 78 11.93 -18.98 -8.42
N LEU A 79 11.69 -19.93 -7.54
CA LEU A 79 12.01 -19.78 -6.13
C LEU A 79 13.51 -19.72 -5.95
N ARG A 80 13.97 -18.85 -5.04
CA ARG A 80 15.39 -18.57 -4.78
C ARG A 80 15.68 -18.70 -3.29
N ASP A 81 16.93 -18.90 -2.93
CA ASP A 81 17.42 -18.82 -1.56
C ASP A 81 17.94 -17.40 -1.29
N PHE A 82 17.42 -16.75 -0.24
CA PHE A 82 17.78 -15.37 0.09
C PHE A 82 19.28 -15.19 0.35
N VAL A 83 19.89 -16.10 1.12
CA VAL A 83 21.30 -15.99 1.47
C VAL A 83 22.19 -16.16 0.24
N LYS A 84 21.86 -17.10 -0.64
CA LYS A 84 22.60 -17.33 -1.88
C LYS A 84 22.48 -16.14 -2.85
N VAL A 85 21.29 -15.52 -2.93
CA VAL A 85 21.08 -14.29 -3.73
C VAL A 85 21.99 -13.16 -3.24
N CYS A 86 22.07 -12.97 -1.92
CA CYS A 86 22.94 -11.94 -1.32
C CYS A 86 24.44 -12.21 -1.55
N LEU A 87 24.83 -13.47 -1.65
CA LEU A 87 26.22 -13.88 -1.87
C LEU A 87 26.61 -13.93 -3.36
N GLY A 88 25.65 -13.76 -4.28
CA GLY A 88 25.90 -13.76 -5.73
C GLY A 88 26.24 -15.11 -6.32
N GLY A 89 25.82 -16.21 -5.66
CA GLY A 89 26.03 -17.59 -6.12
C GLY A 89 24.80 -18.19 -6.82
N ASP A 90 24.81 -19.54 -6.97
CA ASP A 90 23.62 -20.29 -7.36
C ASP A 90 22.51 -20.05 -6.35
N ASP A 91 21.36 -19.61 -6.86
CA ASP A 91 20.21 -19.17 -6.07
C ASP A 91 19.15 -20.24 -5.83
N GLU A 92 19.47 -21.52 -6.10
CA GLU A 92 18.54 -22.64 -5.89
C GLU A 92 18.11 -22.75 -4.42
N PRO A 93 16.80 -22.91 -4.14
CA PRO A 93 16.30 -23.07 -2.79
C PRO A 93 16.96 -24.25 -2.05
N THR A 94 17.17 -24.09 -0.75
CA THR A 94 17.66 -25.15 0.15
C THR A 94 16.65 -25.43 1.24
N ASP A 95 16.64 -26.66 1.78
CA ASP A 95 15.68 -27.09 2.81
C ASP A 95 15.75 -26.22 4.09
N ASN A 96 16.91 -25.64 4.39
CA ASN A 96 17.14 -24.79 5.56
C ASN A 96 17.27 -23.30 5.19
N GLY A 97 17.07 -22.93 3.94
CA GLY A 97 17.19 -21.56 3.45
C GLY A 97 15.87 -20.79 3.50
N THR A 98 15.95 -19.47 3.49
CA THR A 98 14.78 -18.62 3.34
C THR A 98 14.38 -18.55 1.87
N THR A 99 13.27 -19.21 1.53
CA THR A 99 12.73 -19.21 0.17
C THR A 99 12.12 -17.86 -0.16
N ILE A 100 12.54 -17.29 -1.28
CA ILE A 100 12.05 -16.00 -1.79
C ILE A 100 11.60 -16.11 -3.25
N LEU A 101 10.73 -15.19 -3.66
CA LEU A 101 10.39 -14.94 -5.05
C LEU A 101 10.84 -13.52 -5.40
N THR A 102 11.59 -13.37 -6.48
CA THR A 102 12.09 -12.06 -6.92
C THR A 102 11.25 -11.57 -8.10
N ILE A 103 10.66 -10.39 -7.93
CA ILE A 103 9.85 -9.71 -8.95
C ILE A 103 10.66 -8.53 -9.46
N GLN A 104 10.73 -8.40 -10.77
CA GLN A 104 11.30 -7.26 -11.47
C GLN A 104 10.19 -6.53 -12.24
N LEU A 105 10.02 -5.26 -11.97
CA LEU A 105 9.27 -4.34 -12.80
C LEU A 105 10.24 -3.64 -13.74
N THR A 106 9.91 -3.61 -15.03
CA THR A 106 10.63 -2.84 -16.04
C THR A 106 9.65 -1.93 -16.75
N ILE A 107 10.00 -0.64 -16.89
CA ILE A 107 9.27 0.36 -17.67
C ILE A 107 10.26 0.98 -18.65
N ASP A 108 10.04 0.76 -19.92
CA ASP A 108 10.87 1.30 -21.02
C ASP A 108 10.23 2.58 -21.62
N GLU A 109 10.77 3.08 -22.71
CA GLU A 109 10.28 4.26 -23.44
C GLU A 109 8.81 4.16 -23.90
N SER A 110 8.24 2.94 -23.92
CA SER A 110 6.80 2.74 -24.25
C SER A 110 5.89 3.13 -23.11
N LEU A 111 6.42 3.39 -21.90
CA LEU A 111 5.70 3.65 -20.64
C LEU A 111 4.82 2.48 -20.21
N GLU A 112 4.95 1.30 -20.84
CA GLU A 112 4.19 0.11 -20.48
C GLU A 112 4.93 -0.68 -19.39
N PRO A 113 4.34 -0.84 -18.18
CA PRO A 113 4.96 -1.60 -17.11
C PRO A 113 4.91 -3.10 -17.38
N LYS A 114 6.06 -3.77 -17.24
CA LYS A 114 6.23 -5.22 -17.40
C LYS A 114 6.72 -5.82 -16.09
N TRP A 115 5.94 -6.74 -15.51
CA TRP A 115 6.31 -7.47 -14.30
C TRP A 115 6.72 -8.89 -14.62
N ASN A 116 7.92 -9.26 -14.21
CA ASN A 116 8.45 -10.61 -14.38
C ASN A 116 8.93 -11.16 -13.03
N VAL A 117 8.82 -12.46 -12.85
CA VAL A 117 9.60 -13.19 -11.86
C VAL A 117 10.93 -13.56 -12.49
N ILE A 118 12.01 -13.37 -11.75
CA ILE A 118 13.37 -13.59 -12.22
C ILE A 118 14.16 -14.52 -11.32
N THR A 119 15.05 -15.29 -11.93
CA THR A 119 16.06 -16.14 -11.27
C THR A 119 17.33 -16.16 -12.14
N SER A 120 18.45 -16.59 -11.60
CA SER A 120 19.68 -16.78 -12.37
C SER A 120 19.65 -18.01 -13.29
N ARG A 121 18.67 -18.92 -13.11
CA ARG A 121 18.62 -20.26 -13.73
C ARG A 121 17.77 -20.35 -14.98
N THR A 122 16.79 -19.46 -15.13
CA THR A 122 15.84 -19.50 -16.25
C THR A 122 15.51 -18.09 -16.74
N ASP A 123 14.96 -18.01 -17.97
CA ASP A 123 14.50 -16.74 -18.52
C ASP A 123 13.37 -16.13 -17.69
N PRO A 124 13.25 -14.78 -17.64
CA PRO A 124 12.19 -14.10 -16.93
C PRO A 124 10.79 -14.57 -17.36
N LYS A 125 9.88 -14.78 -16.40
CA LYS A 125 8.49 -15.18 -16.64
C LYS A 125 7.53 -14.10 -16.18
N PRO A 126 6.56 -13.68 -17.01
CA PRO A 126 5.56 -12.71 -16.60
C PRO A 126 4.74 -13.18 -15.38
N ILE A 127 4.57 -12.30 -14.39
CA ILE A 127 3.69 -12.55 -13.25
C ILE A 127 2.32 -11.90 -13.47
N SER A 128 1.25 -12.71 -13.37
CA SER A 128 -0.10 -12.25 -13.62
C SER A 128 -0.58 -11.25 -12.54
N GLN A 129 -1.50 -10.35 -12.93
CA GLN A 129 -2.17 -9.47 -11.97
C GLN A 129 -2.85 -10.25 -10.83
N LYS A 130 -3.46 -11.40 -11.15
CA LYS A 130 -4.12 -12.27 -10.17
C LYS A 130 -3.13 -12.77 -9.12
N ASP A 131 -1.92 -13.13 -9.56
CA ASP A 131 -0.88 -13.65 -8.68
C ASP A 131 -0.22 -12.54 -7.86
N ARG A 132 0.00 -11.34 -8.43
CA ARG A 132 0.46 -10.18 -7.66
C ARG A 132 -0.51 -9.76 -6.55
N ARG A 133 -1.81 -9.94 -6.76
CA ARG A 133 -2.82 -9.68 -5.70
C ARG A 133 -2.75 -10.63 -4.51
N LEU A 134 -2.12 -11.80 -4.68
CA LEU A 134 -1.87 -12.72 -3.57
C LEU A 134 -0.74 -12.24 -2.66
N LEU A 135 0.11 -11.34 -3.17
CA LEU A 135 1.12 -10.67 -2.38
C LEU A 135 0.42 -9.49 -1.68
N SER A 136 -0.19 -9.76 -0.55
CA SER A 136 -0.95 -8.75 0.21
C SER A 136 -0.05 -7.59 0.60
N PHE A 137 -0.34 -6.38 0.14
CA PHE A 137 0.32 -5.20 0.65
C PHE A 137 -0.66 -4.03 0.81
N GLY A 138 -0.40 -3.17 1.78
CA GLY A 138 -1.17 -1.97 2.04
C GLY A 138 -0.28 -0.74 1.88
N VAL A 139 -0.79 0.31 1.23
CA VAL A 139 -0.11 1.59 1.10
C VAL A 139 -0.95 2.68 1.73
N VAL A 140 -0.34 3.46 2.61
CA VAL A 140 -0.95 4.64 3.20
C VAL A 140 -0.19 5.87 2.68
N GLY A 141 -0.71 6.47 1.62
CA GLY A 141 -0.18 7.69 1.01
C GLY A 141 -0.79 8.97 1.60
N PHE A 142 -0.63 10.09 0.89
CA PHE A 142 -1.15 11.41 1.29
C PHE A 142 -2.63 11.61 0.95
N ASP A 143 -3.15 10.93 -0.08
CA ASP A 143 -4.53 11.08 -0.56
C ASP A 143 -5.49 10.17 0.22
N HIS A 144 -5.83 10.62 1.44
CA HIS A 144 -6.74 9.87 2.33
C HIS A 144 -8.21 10.03 1.97
N GLU A 145 -8.57 10.92 1.08
CA GLU A 145 -9.99 11.18 0.77
C GLU A 145 -10.64 10.01 0.05
N LYS A 146 -9.87 9.32 -0.79
CA LYS A 146 -10.31 8.09 -1.49
C LYS A 146 -10.56 6.93 -0.54
N ASP A 147 -9.85 6.86 0.58
CA ASP A 147 -9.99 5.78 1.56
C ASP A 147 -11.38 5.75 2.21
N PHE A 148 -12.05 6.89 2.29
CA PHE A 148 -13.38 7.03 2.91
C PHE A 148 -14.54 7.02 1.91
N GLN A 149 -14.27 6.70 0.66
CA GLN A 149 -15.25 6.59 -0.41
C GLN A 149 -15.31 5.14 -0.92
N TRP A 150 -16.52 4.68 -1.23
CA TRP A 150 -16.70 3.36 -1.84
C TRP A 150 -16.42 3.46 -3.34
N GLY A 151 -15.30 2.88 -3.79
CA GLY A 151 -14.90 2.93 -5.19
C GLY A 151 -13.75 1.98 -5.50
N ARG A 152 -13.38 1.89 -6.77
CA ARG A 152 -12.24 1.05 -7.18
C ARG A 152 -10.96 1.57 -6.54
N GLY A 153 -10.26 0.68 -5.84
CA GLY A 153 -8.97 0.98 -5.21
C GLY A 153 -9.07 1.64 -3.84
N SER A 154 -10.29 1.91 -3.31
CA SER A 154 -10.42 2.41 -1.94
C SER A 154 -10.18 1.29 -0.92
N ILE A 155 -9.71 1.67 0.26
CA ILE A 155 -9.51 0.72 1.37
C ILE A 155 -10.84 0.13 1.83
N LEU A 156 -11.94 0.89 1.79
CA LEU A 156 -13.28 0.41 2.15
C LEU A 156 -13.69 -0.82 1.31
N GLN A 157 -13.22 -0.91 0.06
CA GLN A 157 -13.50 -2.08 -0.78
C GLN A 157 -12.88 -3.37 -0.24
N LYS A 158 -11.79 -3.30 0.54
CA LYS A 158 -11.16 -4.47 1.16
C LYS A 158 -12.02 -5.06 2.29
N TYR A 159 -12.90 -4.25 2.88
CA TYR A 159 -13.83 -4.69 3.93
C TYR A 159 -15.14 -5.28 3.38
N ALA A 160 -15.31 -5.31 2.07
CA ALA A 160 -16.49 -5.92 1.45
C ALA A 160 -16.26 -7.41 1.17
N ASP A 161 -17.18 -8.27 1.62
CA ASP A 161 -17.09 -9.73 1.45
C ASP A 161 -17.08 -10.18 -0.01
N SER A 162 -17.63 -9.37 -0.93
CA SER A 162 -17.52 -9.62 -2.36
C SER A 162 -17.67 -8.34 -3.21
N ARG A 163 -16.91 -8.27 -4.32
CA ARG A 163 -17.05 -7.21 -5.32
C ARG A 163 -18.43 -7.17 -5.98
N GLU A 164 -19.07 -8.33 -6.10
CA GLU A 164 -20.40 -8.47 -6.72
C GLU A 164 -21.47 -7.82 -5.88
N VAL A 165 -21.40 -7.98 -4.55
CA VAL A 165 -22.31 -7.32 -3.60
C VAL A 165 -22.16 -5.81 -3.68
N LEU A 166 -20.95 -5.28 -3.74
CA LEU A 166 -20.71 -3.84 -3.90
C LEU A 166 -21.22 -3.31 -5.23
N HIS A 167 -20.97 -4.02 -6.33
CA HIS A 167 -21.42 -3.58 -7.65
C HIS A 167 -22.95 -3.64 -7.77
N SER A 168 -23.58 -4.68 -7.23
CA SER A 168 -25.03 -4.80 -7.22
C SER A 168 -25.68 -3.76 -6.29
N ALA A 169 -25.12 -3.55 -5.08
CA ALA A 169 -25.58 -2.53 -4.14
C ALA A 169 -25.42 -1.12 -4.72
N PHE A 170 -24.28 -0.84 -5.39
CA PHE A 170 -24.04 0.44 -6.05
C PHE A 170 -25.01 0.66 -7.22
N THR A 171 -25.23 -0.36 -8.04
CA THR A 171 -26.17 -0.30 -9.17
C THR A 171 -27.63 -0.15 -8.69
N GLN A 172 -28.01 -0.84 -7.62
CA GLN A 172 -29.30 -0.72 -6.98
C GLN A 172 -29.46 0.63 -6.29
N ALA A 173 -28.44 1.12 -5.59
CA ALA A 173 -28.44 2.44 -4.96
C ALA A 173 -28.53 3.57 -6.01
N MET A 174 -27.84 3.44 -7.15
CA MET A 174 -27.96 4.37 -8.26
C MET A 174 -29.37 4.35 -8.88
N ARG A 175 -30.01 3.19 -8.97
CA ARG A 175 -31.40 3.06 -9.43
C ARG A 175 -32.39 3.59 -8.42
N ALA A 176 -32.11 3.43 -7.16
CA ALA A 176 -32.97 3.83 -6.05
C ALA A 176 -32.55 5.18 -5.41
N ALA A 177 -31.51 5.86 -5.90
CA ALA A 177 -31.22 7.26 -5.58
C ALA A 177 -32.40 8.19 -5.93
N VAL A 178 -33.32 7.70 -6.74
CA VAL A 178 -34.65 8.29 -6.99
C VAL A 178 -35.64 7.94 -5.86
N GLU A 179 -35.41 6.93 -5.02
CA GLU A 179 -36.38 6.36 -4.06
C GLU A 179 -35.76 6.07 -2.70
N ASN A 180 -35.30 7.06 -1.92
CA ASN A 180 -34.95 6.96 -0.48
C ASN A 180 -34.39 5.61 0.01
N THR A 181 -33.40 5.03 -0.66
CA THR A 181 -32.92 3.69 -0.35
C THR A 181 -31.86 3.68 0.75
N SER A 182 -32.00 2.77 1.70
CA SER A 182 -31.03 2.46 2.74
C SER A 182 -29.81 1.73 2.15
N LEU A 183 -28.60 2.10 2.59
CA LEU A 183 -27.34 1.41 2.27
C LEU A 183 -27.00 0.38 3.35
N GLU A 184 -28.00 -0.38 3.82
CA GLU A 184 -27.89 -1.29 4.97
C GLU A 184 -26.75 -2.29 4.85
N ALA A 185 -26.52 -2.84 3.66
CA ALA A 185 -25.40 -3.77 3.44
C ALA A 185 -24.02 -3.13 3.70
N LEU A 186 -23.85 -1.84 3.43
CA LEU A 186 -22.62 -1.11 3.73
C LEU A 186 -22.58 -0.66 5.20
N ASP A 187 -23.70 -0.39 5.81
CA ASP A 187 -23.81 0.01 7.22
C ASP A 187 -23.45 -1.13 8.18
N GLN A 188 -23.55 -2.39 7.75
CA GLN A 188 -23.08 -3.55 8.53
C GLN A 188 -21.58 -3.50 8.83
N MET A 189 -20.79 -2.81 8.00
CA MET A 189 -19.36 -2.64 8.20
C MET A 189 -18.98 -1.47 9.11
N ALA A 190 -19.91 -0.55 9.34
CA ALA A 190 -19.67 0.65 10.15
C ALA A 190 -19.20 0.34 11.59
N PRO A 191 -19.71 -0.68 12.29
CA PRO A 191 -19.20 -1.04 13.61
C PRO A 191 -17.72 -1.48 13.59
N THR A 192 -17.32 -2.27 12.61
CA THR A 192 -15.93 -2.71 12.44
C THR A 192 -14.99 -1.53 12.20
N LEU A 193 -15.37 -0.62 11.30
CA LEU A 193 -14.59 0.58 11.01
C LEU A 193 -14.49 1.52 12.23
N LYS A 194 -15.56 1.61 13.02
CA LYS A 194 -15.57 2.37 14.27
C LYS A 194 -14.61 1.79 15.30
N GLU A 195 -14.59 0.46 15.43
CA GLU A 195 -13.70 -0.22 16.38
C GLU A 195 -12.22 -0.05 15.96
N VAL A 196 -11.91 -0.24 14.68
CA VAL A 196 -10.59 0.05 14.12
C VAL A 196 -10.17 1.49 14.43
N GLY A 197 -11.03 2.47 14.15
CA GLY A 197 -10.73 3.86 14.43
C GLY A 197 -10.44 4.13 15.92
N LYS A 198 -11.21 3.53 16.83
CA LYS A 198 -10.99 3.65 18.28
C LYS A 198 -9.63 3.08 18.70
N GLN A 199 -9.23 1.91 18.18
CA GLN A 199 -7.92 1.30 18.45
C GLN A 199 -6.77 2.24 18.10
N TYR A 200 -6.94 3.06 17.06
CA TYR A 200 -5.96 4.06 16.60
C TYR A 200 -6.23 5.48 17.15
N GLY A 201 -7.06 5.61 18.16
CA GLY A 201 -7.30 6.89 18.85
C GLY A 201 -8.17 7.88 18.09
N VAL A 202 -8.96 7.42 17.11
CA VAL A 202 -9.91 8.28 16.40
C VAL A 202 -11.18 8.44 17.23
N GLY A 203 -11.53 9.68 17.61
CA GLY A 203 -12.80 10.01 18.24
C GLY A 203 -13.92 10.12 17.21
N PHE A 204 -15.07 9.50 17.50
CA PHE A 204 -16.28 9.63 16.69
C PHE A 204 -17.38 10.34 17.51
N ASN A 205 -18.06 11.29 16.89
CA ASN A 205 -19.07 12.10 17.55
C ASN A 205 -20.47 11.45 17.53
N GLY A 206 -20.64 10.40 16.72
CA GLY A 206 -21.95 9.78 16.57
C GLY A 206 -21.92 8.37 15.99
N LYS A 207 -22.98 8.05 15.25
CA LYS A 207 -23.11 6.77 14.55
C LYS A 207 -22.44 6.88 13.17
N ILE A 208 -21.56 5.93 12.86
CA ILE A 208 -20.99 5.80 11.51
C ILE A 208 -22.05 5.13 10.62
N HIS A 209 -22.26 5.70 9.46
CA HIS A 209 -23.15 5.16 8.43
C HIS A 209 -22.70 5.64 7.06
N ASN A 210 -23.21 5.01 6.01
CA ASN A 210 -22.87 5.30 4.63
C ASN A 210 -24.00 6.11 3.97
N ARG A 211 -23.62 7.13 3.22
CA ARG A 211 -24.55 7.96 2.43
C ARG A 211 -23.98 8.26 1.06
N LEU A 212 -24.85 8.53 0.12
CA LEU A 212 -24.46 9.03 -1.19
C LEU A 212 -23.83 10.43 -1.05
N LEU A 213 -22.63 10.59 -1.62
CA LEU A 213 -21.94 11.87 -1.72
C LEU A 213 -22.22 12.46 -3.11
N MET A 214 -22.86 13.62 -3.14
CA MET A 214 -23.03 14.39 -4.39
C MET A 214 -21.81 15.30 -4.56
N GLN A 215 -21.03 15.07 -5.59
CA GLN A 215 -19.92 15.96 -5.97
C GLN A 215 -20.33 16.88 -7.11
N ASN A 216 -20.20 18.20 -6.86
CA ASN A 216 -20.20 19.31 -7.82
C ASN A 216 -20.86 19.06 -9.19
N GLY A 217 -22.18 19.05 -9.28
CA GLY A 217 -22.90 19.17 -10.53
C GLY A 217 -22.74 18.09 -11.60
N SER A 218 -21.86 17.12 -11.38
CA SER A 218 -21.69 15.94 -12.22
C SER A 218 -22.40 14.75 -11.57
N TYR A 219 -23.10 13.95 -12.35
CA TYR A 219 -23.84 12.76 -11.89
C TYR A 219 -22.96 11.61 -11.39
N SER A 220 -21.74 11.91 -10.94
CA SER A 220 -20.85 10.96 -10.29
C SER A 220 -21.21 10.89 -8.81
N THR A 221 -22.15 10.01 -8.48
CA THR A 221 -22.54 9.76 -7.10
C THR A 221 -21.57 8.78 -6.48
N THR A 222 -20.85 9.22 -5.45
CA THR A 222 -19.93 8.37 -4.68
C THR A 222 -20.54 8.07 -3.31
N VAL A 223 -20.42 6.82 -2.85
CA VAL A 223 -20.79 6.43 -1.50
C VAL A 223 -19.62 6.70 -0.58
N GLY A 224 -19.83 7.45 0.47
CA GLY A 224 -18.81 7.77 1.47
C GLY A 224 -19.21 7.34 2.87
N MET A 225 -18.23 7.27 3.74
CA MET A 225 -18.39 7.02 5.16
C MET A 225 -18.72 8.32 5.90
N PHE A 226 -19.69 8.27 6.80
CA PHE A 226 -20.15 9.41 7.60
C PHE A 226 -20.01 9.11 9.10
N ASP A 227 -19.60 10.13 9.85
CA ASP A 227 -19.70 10.17 11.31
C ASP A 227 -20.89 11.07 11.66
N ASP A 228 -22.02 10.46 12.00
CA ASP A 228 -23.33 11.07 12.10
C ASP A 228 -23.74 11.80 10.80
N LYS A 229 -23.75 13.11 10.76
CA LYS A 229 -24.13 13.92 9.57
C LYS A 229 -22.95 14.44 8.76
N VAL A 230 -21.73 14.23 9.24
CA VAL A 230 -20.51 14.79 8.65
C VAL A 230 -19.79 13.71 7.85
N PRO A 231 -19.48 13.94 6.56
CA PRO A 231 -18.60 13.04 5.80
C PRO A 231 -17.27 12.89 6.51
N PHE A 232 -16.78 11.64 6.68
CA PHE A 232 -15.50 11.42 7.35
C PHE A 232 -14.32 12.08 6.62
N ALA A 233 -14.41 12.20 5.28
CA ALA A 233 -13.46 12.94 4.46
C ALA A 233 -13.30 14.43 4.86
N GLN A 234 -14.28 15.01 5.58
CA GLN A 234 -14.21 16.38 6.10
C GLN A 234 -13.66 16.47 7.53
N ARG A 235 -13.31 15.35 8.17
CA ARG A 235 -12.69 15.34 9.50
C ARG A 235 -11.27 15.93 9.45
N GLY A 236 -10.74 16.30 10.60
CA GLY A 236 -9.37 16.79 10.73
C GLY A 236 -8.35 15.78 10.18
N LEU A 237 -7.25 16.30 9.63
CA LEU A 237 -6.21 15.51 8.96
C LEU A 237 -5.71 14.34 9.82
N GLY A 238 -5.41 14.58 11.09
CA GLY A 238 -4.92 13.54 11.99
C GLY A 238 -5.90 12.39 12.19
N SER A 239 -7.22 12.67 12.30
CA SER A 239 -8.24 11.61 12.42
C SER A 239 -8.37 10.82 11.13
N LYS A 240 -8.33 11.48 9.97
CA LYS A 240 -8.34 10.82 8.65
C LYS A 240 -7.12 9.90 8.53
N ARG A 241 -5.94 10.42 8.87
CA ARG A 241 -4.68 9.68 8.80
C ARG A 241 -4.70 8.42 9.66
N LEU A 242 -5.05 8.55 10.94
CA LEU A 242 -5.11 7.42 11.86
C LEU A 242 -6.10 6.35 11.42
N LEU A 243 -7.29 6.74 10.95
CA LEU A 243 -8.27 5.77 10.49
C LEU A 243 -7.82 5.09 9.17
N SER A 244 -7.27 5.85 8.22
CA SER A 244 -6.71 5.30 6.98
C SER A 244 -5.60 4.28 7.26
N ILE A 245 -4.64 4.62 8.12
CA ILE A 245 -3.60 3.69 8.58
C ILE A 245 -4.23 2.46 9.22
N GLY A 246 -5.11 2.65 10.20
CA GLY A 246 -5.76 1.56 10.90
C GLY A 246 -6.54 0.63 9.98
N MET A 247 -7.29 1.18 9.02
CA MET A 247 -8.01 0.39 8.04
C MET A 247 -7.07 -0.41 7.13
N ASN A 248 -5.99 0.21 6.62
CA ASN A 248 -5.02 -0.49 5.79
C ASN A 248 -4.36 -1.64 6.54
N VAL A 249 -3.90 -1.39 7.76
CA VAL A 249 -3.23 -2.39 8.59
C VAL A 249 -4.19 -3.52 8.98
N ASN A 250 -5.44 -3.22 9.36
CA ASN A 250 -6.41 -4.24 9.73
C ASN A 250 -7.03 -5.00 8.52
N ALA A 251 -6.93 -4.44 7.31
CA ALA A 251 -7.39 -5.11 6.10
C ALA A 251 -6.36 -6.06 5.52
N CYS A 252 -5.19 -6.12 6.13
CA CYS A 252 -4.09 -6.98 5.72
C CYS A 252 -4.15 -8.31 6.46
N ASP A 253 -4.01 -9.40 5.72
CA ASP A 253 -3.85 -10.74 6.30
C ASP A 253 -2.48 -10.88 6.98
N ASP A 254 -2.30 -11.93 7.78
CA ASP A 254 -1.00 -12.28 8.37
C ASP A 254 0.07 -12.40 7.28
N GLY A 255 1.25 -11.81 7.50
CA GLY A 255 2.35 -11.81 6.54
C GLY A 255 2.33 -10.66 5.52
N THR A 256 1.50 -9.65 5.71
CA THR A 256 1.38 -8.51 4.79
C THR A 256 2.47 -7.47 4.99
N LEU A 257 2.91 -6.87 3.88
CA LEU A 257 3.73 -5.66 3.86
C LEU A 257 2.84 -4.40 3.90
N VAL A 258 3.09 -3.50 4.84
CA VAL A 258 2.44 -2.18 4.90
C VAL A 258 3.48 -1.08 4.70
N LEU A 259 3.19 -0.17 3.78
CA LEU A 259 4.00 1.01 3.48
C LEU A 259 3.29 2.25 4.01
N VAL A 260 3.97 3.06 4.83
CA VAL A 260 3.42 4.31 5.38
C VAL A 260 4.38 5.45 5.10
N ASP A 261 3.97 6.39 4.25
CA ASP A 261 4.78 7.57 3.97
C ASP A 261 4.49 8.69 4.96
N GLU A 262 5.54 9.33 5.50
CA GLU A 262 5.45 10.41 6.49
C GLU A 262 4.46 10.12 7.63
N VAL A 263 4.77 9.13 8.44
CA VAL A 263 3.86 8.62 9.50
C VAL A 263 3.34 9.72 10.44
N GLU A 264 4.08 10.78 10.64
CA GLU A 264 3.76 11.92 11.50
C GLU A 264 2.78 12.93 10.89
N THR A 265 2.51 12.87 9.59
CA THR A 265 1.73 13.91 8.91
C THR A 265 0.35 14.11 9.54
N GLY A 266 0.08 15.31 10.05
CA GLY A 266 -1.17 15.69 10.72
C GLY A 266 -1.36 15.09 12.10
N LEU A 267 -0.32 14.51 12.71
CA LEU A 267 -0.38 13.91 14.05
C LEU A 267 0.44 14.72 15.07
N GLU A 268 -0.11 14.85 16.26
CA GLU A 268 0.61 15.34 17.42
C GLU A 268 1.58 14.26 17.96
N PRO A 269 2.71 14.64 18.61
CA PRO A 269 3.74 13.70 19.08
C PRO A 269 3.20 12.51 19.88
N TYR A 270 2.26 12.74 20.81
CA TYR A 270 1.67 11.66 21.61
C TYR A 270 0.87 10.65 20.80
N ARG A 271 0.28 11.08 19.66
CA ARG A 271 -0.43 10.19 18.73
C ARG A 271 0.54 9.36 17.91
N ILE A 272 1.70 9.92 17.55
CA ILE A 272 2.77 9.18 16.87
C ILE A 272 3.25 8.05 17.76
N SER A 273 3.58 8.32 19.03
CA SER A 273 3.99 7.29 19.99
C SER A 273 2.94 6.20 20.16
N ALA A 274 1.67 6.59 20.28
CA ALA A 274 0.57 5.62 20.39
C ALA A 274 0.44 4.74 19.13
N LEU A 275 0.58 5.35 17.95
CA LEU A 275 0.51 4.65 16.66
C LEU A 275 1.65 3.65 16.50
N ILE A 276 2.90 4.04 16.82
CA ILE A 276 4.07 3.16 16.74
C ILE A 276 3.92 1.98 17.70
N ASN A 277 3.43 2.21 18.92
CA ASN A 277 3.16 1.14 19.86
C ASN A 277 2.08 0.17 19.34
N GLN A 278 1.05 0.68 18.66
CA GLN A 278 0.03 -0.14 18.01
C GLN A 278 0.65 -0.99 16.89
N PHE A 279 1.51 -0.43 16.07
CA PHE A 279 2.23 -1.15 15.02
C PHE A 279 3.11 -2.27 15.61
N ARG A 280 3.88 -1.98 16.66
CA ARG A 280 4.70 -3.01 17.33
C ARG A 280 3.89 -4.20 17.82
N ASN A 281 2.68 -3.94 18.34
CA ASN A 281 1.81 -5.02 18.79
C ASN A 281 1.25 -5.83 17.61
N GLN A 282 0.92 -5.19 16.50
CA GLN A 282 0.30 -5.84 15.36
C GLN A 282 1.29 -6.61 14.48
N PHE A 283 2.49 -6.05 14.26
CA PHE A 283 3.55 -6.68 13.45
C PHE A 283 4.55 -7.50 14.29
N LYS A 284 4.18 -7.88 15.52
CA LYS A 284 5.09 -8.56 16.43
C LYS A 284 5.49 -9.96 15.97
N GLU A 285 4.58 -10.68 15.34
CA GLU A 285 4.78 -12.09 14.95
C GLU A 285 4.80 -12.28 13.44
N HIS A 286 4.04 -11.48 12.68
CA HIS A 286 3.86 -11.64 11.25
C HIS A 286 3.75 -10.28 10.55
N GLY A 287 4.18 -10.26 9.28
CA GLY A 287 4.13 -9.07 8.43
C GLY A 287 5.32 -8.13 8.58
N GLN A 288 5.35 -7.12 7.75
CA GLN A 288 6.40 -6.11 7.72
C GLN A 288 5.82 -4.71 7.53
N LEU A 289 6.30 -3.76 8.32
CA LEU A 289 5.98 -2.35 8.19
C LEU A 289 7.22 -1.58 7.74
N ILE A 290 7.10 -0.85 6.63
CA ILE A 290 8.12 0.10 6.19
C ILE A 290 7.49 1.48 6.24
N MET A 291 8.09 2.40 6.99
CA MET A 291 7.59 3.76 7.12
C MET A 291 8.69 4.79 6.92
N THR A 292 8.31 5.94 6.38
CA THR A 292 9.18 7.12 6.36
C THR A 292 8.74 8.10 7.44
N THR A 293 9.69 8.86 7.93
CA THR A 293 9.43 9.92 8.92
C THR A 293 10.49 11.01 8.88
N HIS A 294 10.08 12.23 9.19
CA HIS A 294 10.95 13.36 9.53
C HIS A 294 10.83 13.73 11.01
N SER A 295 10.05 12.96 11.80
CA SER A 295 9.82 13.22 13.22
C SER A 295 10.82 12.49 14.10
N LEU A 296 11.57 13.24 14.89
CA LEU A 296 12.44 12.66 15.93
C LEU A 296 11.65 11.80 16.93
N SER A 297 10.41 12.18 17.22
CA SER A 297 9.53 11.38 18.11
C SER A 297 9.24 10.00 17.54
N ALA A 298 9.10 9.87 16.21
CA ALA A 298 8.89 8.59 15.56
C ALA A 298 10.15 7.71 15.53
N VAL A 299 11.33 8.33 15.45
CA VAL A 299 12.63 7.62 15.41
C VAL A 299 13.04 7.12 16.80
N CYS A 300 12.67 7.85 17.85
CA CYS A 300 13.06 7.52 19.23
C CYS A 300 12.16 6.46 19.90
N GLU A 301 11.00 6.18 19.32
CA GLU A 301 10.09 5.13 19.79
C GLU A 301 10.46 3.77 19.22
#